data_233fdfc29c7b6bc697afae38174637b4
#
_entry.id   233fdfc29c7b6bc697afae38174637b4
#
_cell.length_a   1.000
_cell.length_b   1.000
_cell.length_c   1.000
_cell.angle_alpha   90.00
_cell.angle_beta   90.00
_cell.angle_gamma   90.00
#
_symmetry.space_group_name_H-M   'P 1'
#
loop_
_entity.id
_entity.type
_entity.pdbx_description
1 polymer ?
#
loop_
_entity_poly.entity_id
_entity_poly.type
_entity_poly.pdbx_seq_one_letter_code
_entity_poly.pdbx_strand_id
1 'polypeptide(L)'
;VAPVAALFAVMTKLGVYAILRLWTLLFPQDAGISALFGGPVLMGLGMLTLGFGVIGVIAVQHLGRMAAFCAIVSSGTLLAAISFGQPAVTGGALYYAMGSTLAVGALFLLVELIDRARDVEEQPVYVGEADPDDEAFAFPVDLAPTREVNLDDDQQALIGRAIPAAMAFLGLAFIVCALTLAGLPPMAGFVGKVVVLSALLNPAGFGAQAPISLAAWLLLALLVTGGLLTTIAMSRAGVRCFWAPQGRPVPRLRIIETLPIGLLLLLIGLLVWQADAVLRYANATARGLHDPRDYIGSVMAARPLPSPHTTGEGGLRR
;
A
#
# COMPACT_ATOMS: atom_id res chain seq x y z
N VAL A 1 -14.45 1.81 9.64
CA VAL A 1 -13.39 2.73 9.12
C VAL A 1 -12.42 1.98 8.20
N ALA A 2 -11.93 0.78 8.58
CA ALA A 2 -10.93 0.03 7.81
C ALA A 2 -11.35 -0.35 6.38
N PRO A 3 -12.58 -0.82 6.10
CA PRO A 3 -13.00 -1.14 4.74
C PRO A 3 -12.92 0.07 3.80
N VAL A 4 -13.25 1.26 4.33
CA VAL A 4 -13.17 2.52 3.59
C VAL A 4 -11.71 2.88 3.27
N ALA A 5 -10.82 2.72 4.24
CA ALA A 5 -9.40 2.99 4.05
C ALA A 5 -8.75 2.04 3.04
N ALA A 6 -9.12 0.74 3.07
CA ALA A 6 -8.68 -0.23 2.07
C ALA A 6 -9.22 0.11 0.67
N LEU A 7 -10.47 0.58 0.57
CA LEU A 7 -11.04 1.06 -0.68
C LEU A 7 -10.25 2.26 -1.23
N PHE A 8 -9.85 3.21 -0.39
CA PHE A 8 -9.02 4.35 -0.80
C PHE A 8 -7.66 3.91 -1.34
N ALA A 9 -7.06 2.85 -0.78
CA ALA A 9 -5.81 2.29 -1.30
C ALA A 9 -5.94 1.82 -2.75
N VAL A 10 -7.08 1.22 -3.10
CA VAL A 10 -7.39 0.80 -4.48
C VAL A 10 -7.71 2.02 -5.36
N MET A 11 -8.53 2.95 -4.87
CA MET A 11 -8.94 4.14 -5.62
C MET A 11 -7.75 5.01 -6.07
N THR A 12 -6.73 5.16 -5.21
CA THR A 12 -5.51 5.91 -5.58
C THR A 12 -4.78 5.26 -6.75
N LYS A 13 -4.75 3.94 -6.82
CA LYS A 13 -4.12 3.20 -7.93
C LYS A 13 -4.94 3.25 -9.22
N LEU A 14 -6.26 3.22 -9.08
CA LEU A 14 -7.17 3.41 -10.21
C LEU A 14 -6.97 4.78 -10.86
N GLY A 15 -6.79 5.85 -10.05
CA GLY A 15 -6.44 7.19 -10.54
C GLY A 15 -5.13 7.21 -11.32
N VAL A 16 -4.08 6.57 -10.81
CA VAL A 16 -2.79 6.45 -11.53
C VAL A 16 -2.95 5.68 -12.84
N TYR A 17 -3.72 4.59 -12.85
CA TYR A 17 -3.99 3.82 -14.06
C TYR A 17 -4.79 4.65 -15.09
N ALA A 18 -5.77 5.42 -14.66
CA ALA A 18 -6.53 6.31 -15.55
C ALA A 18 -5.62 7.34 -16.21
N ILE A 19 -4.72 7.96 -15.44
CA ILE A 19 -3.71 8.89 -15.98
C ILE A 19 -2.82 8.16 -16.99
N LEU A 20 -2.29 7.00 -16.66
CA LEU A 20 -1.48 6.20 -17.58
C LEU A 20 -2.22 5.90 -18.87
N ARG A 21 -3.47 5.43 -18.80
CA ARG A 21 -4.27 5.05 -19.96
C ARG A 21 -4.57 6.23 -20.86
N LEU A 22 -5.01 7.36 -20.28
CA LEU A 22 -5.29 8.57 -21.02
C LEU A 22 -4.02 9.16 -21.65
N TRP A 23 -2.93 9.18 -20.90
CA TRP A 23 -1.67 9.76 -21.35
C TRP A 23 -1.06 8.97 -22.51
N THR A 24 -1.03 7.64 -22.42
CA THR A 24 -0.51 6.78 -23.51
C THR A 24 -1.42 6.78 -24.75
N LEU A 25 -2.73 7.01 -24.58
CA LEU A 25 -3.69 7.08 -25.69
C LEU A 25 -3.63 8.42 -26.44
N LEU A 26 -3.52 9.53 -25.68
CA LEU A 26 -3.55 10.88 -26.25
C LEU A 26 -2.19 11.35 -26.75
N PHE A 27 -1.11 10.90 -26.11
CA PHE A 27 0.27 11.34 -26.38
C PHE A 27 1.22 10.15 -26.58
N PRO A 28 0.92 9.22 -27.54
CA PRO A 28 1.80 8.10 -27.81
C PRO A 28 3.17 8.57 -28.31
N GLN A 29 4.15 7.69 -28.29
CA GLN A 29 5.53 8.03 -28.69
C GLN A 29 5.65 8.45 -30.18
N ASP A 30 4.71 8.02 -31.01
CA ASP A 30 4.65 8.34 -32.44
C ASP A 30 3.78 9.58 -32.76
N ALA A 31 3.29 10.31 -31.75
CA ALA A 31 2.47 11.50 -31.92
C ALA A 31 3.25 12.77 -32.40
N GLY A 32 4.47 12.62 -32.90
CA GLY A 32 5.27 13.73 -33.43
C GLY A 32 5.58 14.79 -32.37
N ILE A 33 5.19 16.05 -32.59
CA ILE A 33 5.46 17.18 -31.67
C ILE A 33 4.77 16.98 -30.30
N SER A 34 3.64 16.28 -30.28
CA SER A 34 2.88 16.00 -29.05
C SER A 34 3.31 14.71 -28.34
N ALA A 35 4.35 14.03 -28.83
CA ALA A 35 4.84 12.81 -28.21
C ALA A 35 5.22 13.04 -26.74
N LEU A 36 4.68 12.21 -25.85
CA LEU A 36 4.92 12.26 -24.41
C LEU A 36 4.71 13.66 -23.77
N PHE A 37 3.77 14.44 -24.33
CA PHE A 37 3.48 15.78 -23.82
C PHE A 37 3.17 15.73 -22.30
N GLY A 38 3.72 16.69 -21.56
CA GLY A 38 3.54 16.76 -20.09
C GLY A 38 4.36 15.75 -19.29
N GLY A 39 5.13 14.87 -19.93
CA GLY A 39 5.97 13.86 -19.24
C GLY A 39 6.87 14.44 -18.13
N PRO A 40 7.63 15.51 -18.38
CA PRO A 40 8.46 16.16 -17.35
C PRO A 40 7.63 16.71 -16.17
N VAL A 41 6.43 17.24 -16.44
CA VAL A 41 5.52 17.71 -15.37
C VAL A 41 5.02 16.52 -14.53
N LEU A 42 4.58 15.46 -15.19
CA LEU A 42 4.13 14.23 -14.51
C LEU A 42 5.26 13.62 -13.67
N MET A 43 6.48 13.62 -14.19
CA MET A 43 7.68 13.18 -13.47
C MET A 43 7.93 14.02 -12.23
N GLY A 44 7.96 15.35 -12.37
CA GLY A 44 8.16 16.27 -11.27
C GLY A 44 7.11 16.10 -10.17
N LEU A 45 5.84 16.03 -10.54
CA LEU A 45 4.73 15.79 -9.61
C LEU A 45 4.84 14.41 -8.94
N GLY A 46 5.19 13.37 -9.69
CA GLY A 46 5.41 12.03 -9.14
C GLY A 46 6.53 11.99 -8.11
N MET A 47 7.69 12.60 -8.41
CA MET A 47 8.83 12.70 -7.49
C MET A 47 8.51 13.53 -6.24
N LEU A 48 7.82 14.66 -6.40
CA LEU A 48 7.37 15.50 -5.27
C LEU A 48 6.39 14.75 -4.37
N THR A 49 5.42 14.04 -4.96
CA THR A 49 4.47 13.20 -4.23
C THR A 49 5.18 12.09 -3.46
N LEU A 50 6.17 11.43 -4.09
CA LEU A 50 6.98 10.42 -3.44
C LEU A 50 7.78 11.00 -2.28
N GLY A 51 8.48 12.13 -2.48
CA GLY A 51 9.25 12.81 -1.45
C GLY A 51 8.39 13.26 -0.28
N PHE A 52 7.25 13.90 -0.56
CA PHE A 52 6.27 14.29 0.46
C PHE A 52 5.78 13.09 1.26
N GLY A 53 5.43 12.00 0.58
CA GLY A 53 5.01 10.76 1.22
C GLY A 53 6.06 10.19 2.16
N VAL A 54 7.33 10.15 1.74
CA VAL A 54 8.46 9.66 2.56
C VAL A 54 8.67 10.51 3.80
N ILE A 55 8.62 11.84 3.67
CA ILE A 55 8.70 12.76 4.83
C ILE A 55 7.54 12.48 5.79
N GLY A 56 6.33 12.31 5.26
CA GLY A 56 5.15 12.01 6.06
C GLY A 56 5.25 10.68 6.81
N VAL A 57 5.78 9.62 6.17
CA VAL A 57 5.98 8.31 6.84
C VAL A 57 6.88 8.43 8.07
N ILE A 58 7.94 9.27 8.01
CA ILE A 58 8.88 9.44 9.13
C ILE A 58 8.29 10.34 10.22
N ALA A 59 7.60 11.40 9.82
CA ALA A 59 7.09 12.42 10.74
C ALA A 59 5.95 11.90 11.62
N VAL A 60 5.20 10.90 11.14
CA VAL A 60 3.98 10.43 11.80
C VAL A 60 4.27 9.28 12.75
N GLN A 61 3.59 9.31 13.91
CA GLN A 61 3.70 8.27 14.93
C GLN A 61 2.50 7.30 14.96
N HIS A 62 1.33 7.74 14.49
CA HIS A 62 0.14 6.90 14.39
C HIS A 62 0.22 5.95 13.22
N LEU A 63 0.00 4.66 13.47
CA LEU A 63 0.12 3.60 12.46
C LEU A 63 -0.84 3.82 11.27
N GLY A 64 -2.08 4.24 11.53
CA GLY A 64 -3.07 4.52 10.48
C GLY A 64 -2.66 5.67 9.55
N ARG A 65 -2.12 6.77 10.10
CA ARG A 65 -1.60 7.87 9.29
C ARG A 65 -0.36 7.45 8.51
N MET A 66 0.50 6.61 9.10
CA MET A 66 1.67 6.07 8.42
C MET A 66 1.26 5.19 7.23
N ALA A 67 0.22 4.36 7.37
CA ALA A 67 -0.34 3.58 6.26
C ALA A 67 -0.84 4.48 5.12
N ALA A 68 -1.49 5.61 5.44
CA ALA A 68 -1.91 6.59 4.45
C ALA A 68 -0.72 7.21 3.70
N PHE A 69 0.35 7.59 4.40
CA PHE A 69 1.56 8.11 3.75
C PHE A 69 2.27 7.04 2.91
N CYS A 70 2.23 5.77 3.29
CA CYS A 70 2.73 4.67 2.44
C CYS A 70 1.91 4.53 1.13
N ALA A 71 0.60 4.78 1.17
CA ALA A 71 -0.23 4.85 -0.04
C ALA A 71 0.20 6.01 -0.95
N ILE A 72 0.54 7.18 -0.39
CA ILE A 72 1.08 8.34 -1.11
C ILE A 72 2.44 8.02 -1.72
N VAL A 73 3.37 7.43 -0.96
CA VAL A 73 4.69 6.98 -1.45
C VAL A 73 4.53 6.06 -2.65
N SER A 74 3.64 5.07 -2.55
CA SER A 74 3.44 4.11 -3.65
C SER A 74 2.83 4.77 -4.89
N SER A 75 1.91 5.72 -4.73
CA SER A 75 1.30 6.47 -5.84
C SER A 75 2.30 7.40 -6.51
N GLY A 76 3.13 8.11 -5.73
CA GLY A 76 4.21 8.94 -6.24
C GLY A 76 5.26 8.13 -7.01
N THR A 77 5.61 6.94 -6.51
CA THR A 77 6.50 6.00 -7.20
C THR A 77 5.95 5.61 -8.58
N LEU A 78 4.65 5.27 -8.64
CA LEU A 78 4.00 4.90 -9.89
C LEU A 78 3.96 6.06 -10.89
N LEU A 79 3.54 7.25 -10.45
CA LEU A 79 3.48 8.44 -11.31
C LEU A 79 4.86 8.79 -11.86
N ALA A 80 5.89 8.77 -11.02
CA ALA A 80 7.26 9.01 -11.45
C ALA A 80 7.77 7.94 -12.43
N ALA A 81 7.43 6.66 -12.22
CA ALA A 81 7.85 5.58 -13.11
C ALA A 81 7.18 5.66 -14.49
N ILE A 82 5.85 5.84 -14.55
CA ILE A 82 5.12 5.87 -15.82
C ILE A 82 5.48 7.08 -16.69
N SER A 83 5.91 8.20 -16.08
CA SER A 83 6.28 9.43 -16.79
C SER A 83 7.48 9.29 -17.75
N PHE A 84 8.27 8.24 -17.61
CA PHE A 84 9.34 7.94 -18.55
C PHE A 84 8.85 7.45 -19.92
N GLY A 85 7.59 7.04 -20.03
CA GLY A 85 6.99 6.61 -21.29
C GLY A 85 7.56 5.33 -21.87
N GLN A 86 8.32 4.55 -21.11
CA GLN A 86 8.97 3.32 -21.57
C GLN A 86 8.13 2.09 -21.21
N PRO A 87 7.79 1.19 -22.16
CA PRO A 87 6.97 0.01 -21.88
C PRO A 87 7.57 -0.90 -20.79
N ALA A 88 8.90 -1.07 -20.76
CA ALA A 88 9.58 -1.90 -19.77
C ALA A 88 9.44 -1.32 -18.34
N VAL A 89 9.56 0.00 -18.21
CA VAL A 89 9.36 0.70 -16.92
C VAL A 89 7.91 0.62 -16.48
N THR A 90 6.98 0.80 -17.42
CA THR A 90 5.53 0.68 -17.16
C THR A 90 5.17 -0.74 -16.71
N GLY A 91 5.75 -1.79 -17.32
CA GLY A 91 5.55 -3.18 -16.89
C GLY A 91 5.98 -3.42 -15.44
N GLY A 92 7.16 -2.93 -15.06
CA GLY A 92 7.63 -2.96 -13.67
C GLY A 92 6.74 -2.17 -12.72
N ALA A 93 6.27 -0.99 -13.16
CA ALA A 93 5.34 -0.15 -12.39
C ALA A 93 4.00 -0.85 -12.17
N LEU A 94 3.43 -1.55 -13.16
CA LEU A 94 2.20 -2.32 -13.02
C LEU A 94 2.37 -3.47 -12.01
N TYR A 95 3.49 -4.19 -12.06
CA TYR A 95 3.80 -5.22 -11.07
C TYR A 95 3.91 -4.61 -9.65
N TYR A 96 4.64 -3.49 -9.51
CA TYR A 96 4.74 -2.76 -8.25
C TYR A 96 3.38 -2.26 -7.74
N ALA A 97 2.50 -1.81 -8.64
CA ALA A 97 1.15 -1.38 -8.30
C ALA A 97 0.36 -2.50 -7.62
N MET A 98 0.40 -3.73 -8.17
CA MET A 98 -0.29 -4.89 -7.58
C MET A 98 0.25 -5.17 -6.16
N GLY A 99 1.55 -5.32 -5.98
CA GLY A 99 2.16 -5.62 -4.68
C GLY A 99 1.90 -4.53 -3.65
N SER A 100 2.06 -3.25 -4.03
CA SER A 100 1.85 -2.12 -3.13
C SER A 100 0.38 -1.94 -2.73
N THR A 101 -0.57 -2.23 -3.62
CA THR A 101 -2.00 -2.14 -3.32
C THR A 101 -2.41 -3.19 -2.28
N LEU A 102 -1.97 -4.44 -2.47
CA LEU A 102 -2.23 -5.53 -1.53
C LEU A 102 -1.61 -5.22 -0.15
N ALA A 103 -0.38 -4.72 -0.13
CA ALA A 103 0.32 -4.41 1.12
C ALA A 103 -0.30 -3.23 1.88
N VAL A 104 -0.69 -2.16 1.18
CA VAL A 104 -1.38 -1.01 1.79
C VAL A 104 -2.74 -1.43 2.31
N GLY A 105 -3.51 -2.20 1.52
CA GLY A 105 -4.81 -2.73 1.95
C GLY A 105 -4.70 -3.62 3.19
N ALA A 106 -3.74 -4.55 3.20
CA ALA A 106 -3.48 -5.40 4.36
C ALA A 106 -3.05 -4.59 5.59
N LEU A 107 -2.20 -3.56 5.40
CA LEU A 107 -1.76 -2.69 6.49
C LEU A 107 -2.94 -1.90 7.09
N PHE A 108 -3.87 -1.36 6.29
CA PHE A 108 -5.04 -0.68 6.81
C PHE A 108 -5.95 -1.60 7.63
N LEU A 109 -6.19 -2.84 7.16
CA LEU A 109 -6.97 -3.82 7.93
C LEU A 109 -6.26 -4.21 9.23
N LEU A 110 -4.94 -4.33 9.19
CA LEU A 110 -4.13 -4.62 10.37
C LEU A 110 -4.20 -3.50 11.41
N VAL A 111 -4.11 -2.24 10.97
CA VAL A 111 -4.22 -1.07 11.83
C VAL A 111 -5.52 -1.07 12.59
N GLU A 112 -6.63 -1.34 11.91
CA GLU A 112 -7.95 -1.40 12.55
C GLU A 112 -8.01 -2.46 13.67
N LEU A 113 -7.40 -3.65 13.44
CA LEU A 113 -7.38 -4.69 14.48
C LEU A 113 -6.54 -4.26 15.68
N ILE A 114 -5.39 -3.58 15.43
CA ILE A 114 -4.53 -3.08 16.50
C ILE A 114 -5.20 -1.95 17.28
N ASP A 115 -5.83 -0.99 16.60
CA ASP A 115 -6.47 0.15 17.24
C ASP A 115 -7.69 -0.31 18.05
N ARG A 116 -8.52 -1.22 17.51
CA ARG A 116 -9.64 -1.80 18.24
C ARG A 116 -9.21 -2.57 19.50
N ALA A 117 -8.07 -3.24 19.44
CA ALA A 117 -7.51 -3.91 20.61
C ALA A 117 -7.11 -2.91 21.72
N ARG A 118 -6.73 -1.68 21.33
CA ARG A 118 -6.40 -0.60 22.28
C ARG A 118 -7.67 0.07 22.86
N ASP A 119 -8.69 0.31 22.04
CA ASP A 119 -9.94 0.96 22.48
C ASP A 119 -10.69 0.13 23.53
N VAL A 120 -10.58 -1.19 23.48
CA VAL A 120 -11.15 -2.09 24.52
C VAL A 120 -10.45 -1.91 25.87
N GLU A 121 -9.20 -1.47 25.88
CA GLU A 121 -8.40 -1.24 27.11
C GLU A 121 -8.75 0.10 27.78
N GLU A 122 -9.21 1.10 27.01
CA GLU A 122 -9.53 2.45 27.52
C GLU A 122 -10.97 2.54 28.09
N GLN A 123 -11.81 1.51 27.93
CA GLN A 123 -13.10 1.51 28.60
C GLN A 123 -12.89 1.25 30.09
N PRO A 124 -13.21 2.22 30.96
CA PRO A 124 -13.17 1.97 32.40
C PRO A 124 -14.11 0.81 32.70
N VAL A 125 -13.60 -0.18 33.41
CA VAL A 125 -14.44 -1.24 33.96
C VAL A 125 -15.39 -0.52 34.94
N TYR A 126 -16.62 -0.29 34.50
CA TYR A 126 -17.69 0.07 35.42
C TYR A 126 -17.89 -1.13 36.34
N VAL A 127 -17.18 -1.09 37.46
CA VAL A 127 -17.44 -2.00 38.57
C VAL A 127 -18.71 -1.55 39.21
N GLY A 128 -19.79 -2.30 38.98
CA GLY A 128 -20.96 -2.37 39.80
C GLY A 128 -21.73 -1.05 40.00
N GLU A 129 -23.03 -1.07 39.71
CA GLU A 129 -24.02 -0.14 40.26
C GLU A 129 -23.76 -0.01 41.75
N ALA A 130 -23.31 1.15 42.20
CA ALA A 130 -23.34 1.51 43.62
C ALA A 130 -24.80 1.57 44.01
N ASP A 131 -25.16 0.76 45.02
CA ASP A 131 -26.47 0.81 45.67
C ASP A 131 -26.74 2.26 46.12
N PRO A 132 -27.91 2.87 45.77
CA PRO A 132 -28.15 4.29 46.06
C PRO A 132 -28.25 4.65 47.54
N ASP A 133 -28.13 3.69 48.44
CA ASP A 133 -28.25 3.88 49.87
C ASP A 133 -26.92 3.97 50.66
N ASP A 134 -25.76 3.87 49.98
CA ASP A 134 -24.45 4.08 50.61
C ASP A 134 -23.95 5.52 50.40
N GLU A 135 -24.56 6.49 51.10
CA GLU A 135 -23.96 7.81 51.35
C GLU A 135 -22.77 7.69 52.32
N ALA A 136 -21.74 6.99 51.94
CA ALA A 136 -20.47 6.98 52.65
C ALA A 136 -19.39 7.63 51.78
N PHE A 137 -19.07 8.88 52.08
CA PHE A 137 -17.83 9.58 51.78
C PHE A 137 -16.97 8.98 50.66
N ALA A 138 -17.22 9.35 49.43
CA ALA A 138 -16.36 9.11 48.31
C ALA A 138 -15.10 10.01 48.41
N PHE A 139 -14.16 9.62 49.26
CA PHE A 139 -12.79 9.96 48.96
C PHE A 139 -12.32 9.06 47.82
N PRO A 140 -11.72 9.58 46.78
CA PRO A 140 -11.01 8.74 45.80
C PRO A 140 -9.76 8.20 46.52
N VAL A 141 -9.96 7.20 47.34
CA VAL A 141 -8.83 6.37 47.79
C VAL A 141 -8.49 5.51 46.61
N ASP A 142 -7.44 5.87 45.95
CA ASP A 142 -6.73 5.04 45.01
C ASP A 142 -6.18 3.82 45.80
N LEU A 143 -7.10 2.90 46.15
CA LEU A 143 -6.77 1.58 46.69
C LEU A 143 -6.50 0.63 45.50
N ALA A 144 -5.69 1.08 44.57
CA ALA A 144 -4.85 0.12 43.89
C ALA A 144 -4.05 -0.58 45.01
N PRO A 145 -4.21 -1.93 45.19
CA PRO A 145 -3.36 -2.61 46.14
C PRO A 145 -1.95 -2.21 45.81
N THR A 146 -1.28 -1.51 46.73
CA THR A 146 0.16 -1.31 46.71
C THR A 146 0.75 -2.72 46.72
N ARG A 147 0.82 -3.31 45.57
CA ARG A 147 1.64 -4.47 45.32
C ARG A 147 3.01 -3.97 45.73
N GLU A 148 3.48 -4.40 46.85
CA GLU A 148 4.89 -4.18 47.22
C GLU A 148 5.67 -4.53 45.95
N VAL A 149 6.21 -3.51 45.31
CA VAL A 149 7.07 -3.66 44.14
C VAL A 149 8.34 -4.29 44.70
N ASN A 150 8.34 -5.59 44.74
CA ASN A 150 9.55 -6.35 45.03
C ASN A 150 10.44 -6.13 43.80
N LEU A 151 11.50 -5.37 43.93
CA LEU A 151 12.47 -5.07 42.86
C LEU A 151 13.06 -6.36 42.23
N ASP A 152 12.94 -7.51 42.91
CA ASP A 152 13.32 -8.80 42.36
C ASP A 152 12.27 -9.44 41.45
N ASP A 153 11.01 -8.97 41.46
CA ASP A 153 9.96 -9.42 40.53
C ASP A 153 10.16 -8.84 39.13
N ASP A 154 10.86 -7.73 38.98
CA ASP A 154 11.22 -7.15 37.67
C ASP A 154 12.26 -8.01 36.90
N GLN A 155 12.93 -8.95 37.58
CA GLN A 155 13.84 -9.93 36.95
C GLN A 155 13.13 -11.20 36.47
N GLN A 156 11.81 -11.31 36.68
CA GLN A 156 11.06 -12.45 36.18
C GLN A 156 10.92 -12.40 34.66
N ALA A 157 11.89 -13.09 34.10
CA ALA A 157 11.71 -13.88 32.88
C ALA A 157 11.39 -13.13 31.61
N LEU A 158 12.42 -12.62 31.02
CA LEU A 158 12.57 -12.64 29.54
C LEU A 158 12.57 -14.07 28.97
N ILE A 159 12.51 -15.09 29.83
CA ILE A 159 12.55 -16.51 29.46
C ILE A 159 11.14 -17.07 29.54
N GLY A 160 10.47 -17.23 28.36
CA GLY A 160 9.42 -18.23 28.24
C GLY A 160 7.98 -17.77 28.35
N ARG A 161 7.64 -16.48 28.20
CA ARG A 161 6.22 -16.11 27.97
C ARG A 161 5.86 -16.45 26.53
N ALA A 162 5.07 -17.52 26.34
CA ALA A 162 4.55 -17.88 25.03
C ALA A 162 3.85 -16.67 24.42
N ILE A 163 4.35 -16.18 23.25
CA ILE A 163 3.70 -15.10 22.52
C ILE A 163 2.33 -15.62 22.08
N PRO A 164 1.22 -14.97 22.47
CA PRO A 164 -0.10 -15.42 22.06
C PRO A 164 -0.17 -15.49 20.53
N ALA A 165 -0.76 -16.55 19.98
CA ALA A 165 -0.84 -16.77 18.53
C ALA A 165 -1.42 -15.56 17.78
N ALA A 166 -2.35 -14.84 18.41
CA ALA A 166 -2.91 -13.60 17.87
C ALA A 166 -1.86 -12.51 17.67
N MET A 167 -1.01 -12.26 18.65
CA MET A 167 0.07 -11.25 18.55
C MET A 167 1.15 -11.69 17.56
N ALA A 168 1.47 -12.98 17.51
CA ALA A 168 2.40 -13.51 16.52
C ALA A 168 1.88 -13.32 15.09
N PHE A 169 0.59 -13.58 14.85
CA PHE A 169 -0.05 -13.33 13.54
C PHE A 169 -0.01 -11.85 13.16
N LEU A 170 -0.42 -10.94 14.06
CA LEU A 170 -0.40 -9.50 13.80
C LEU A 170 1.01 -8.99 13.54
N GLY A 171 2.00 -9.44 14.33
CA GLY A 171 3.41 -9.08 14.15
C GLY A 171 3.97 -9.56 12.82
N LEU A 172 3.71 -10.83 12.44
CA LEU A 172 4.13 -11.38 11.16
C LEU A 172 3.47 -10.65 9.99
N ALA A 173 2.16 -10.40 10.06
CA ALA A 173 1.42 -9.64 9.07
C ALA A 173 2.00 -8.23 8.90
N PHE A 174 2.33 -7.56 10.01
CA PHE A 174 2.97 -6.25 9.98
C PHE A 174 4.35 -6.29 9.31
N ILE A 175 5.18 -7.27 9.63
CA ILE A 175 6.51 -7.44 9.03
C ILE A 175 6.39 -7.63 7.50
N VAL A 176 5.50 -8.51 7.03
CA VAL A 176 5.30 -8.73 5.59
C VAL A 176 4.86 -7.45 4.88
N CYS A 177 3.89 -6.71 5.45
CA CYS A 177 3.46 -5.40 4.91
C CYS A 177 4.62 -4.39 4.90
N ALA A 178 5.36 -4.28 6.00
CA ALA A 178 6.47 -3.35 6.14
C ALA A 178 7.58 -3.64 5.12
N LEU A 179 8.01 -4.90 4.97
CA LEU A 179 9.02 -5.32 3.99
C LEU A 179 8.56 -5.04 2.55
N THR A 180 7.26 -5.31 2.25
CA THR A 180 6.71 -5.06 0.92
C THR A 180 6.69 -3.57 0.59
N LEU A 181 6.25 -2.71 1.51
CA LEU A 181 6.15 -1.26 1.31
C LEU A 181 7.52 -0.58 1.29
N ALA A 182 8.43 -0.98 2.17
CA ALA A 182 9.81 -0.52 2.14
C ALA A 182 10.53 -0.94 0.84
N GLY A 183 10.12 -2.07 0.26
CA GLY A 183 10.75 -2.64 -0.92
C GLY A 183 12.03 -3.40 -0.57
N LEU A 184 11.97 -4.22 0.47
CA LEU A 184 13.05 -5.09 0.89
C LEU A 184 12.85 -6.52 0.35
N PRO A 185 13.96 -7.23 -0.01
CA PRO A 185 13.86 -8.62 -0.40
C PRO A 185 13.32 -9.48 0.77
N PRO A 186 12.58 -10.55 0.51
CA PRO A 186 12.21 -11.13 -0.79
C PRO A 186 10.86 -10.67 -1.34
N MET A 187 10.31 -9.56 -0.88
CA MET A 187 8.92 -9.17 -1.12
C MET A 187 8.64 -8.58 -2.52
N ALA A 188 7.36 -8.61 -2.94
CA ALA A 188 6.89 -8.11 -4.23
C ALA A 188 7.26 -6.63 -4.49
N GLY A 189 7.27 -5.79 -3.44
CA GLY A 189 7.68 -4.40 -3.54
C GLY A 189 9.14 -4.21 -3.99
N PHE A 190 10.04 -5.09 -3.53
CA PHE A 190 11.43 -5.12 -3.98
C PHE A 190 11.53 -5.48 -5.46
N VAL A 191 10.89 -6.58 -5.87
CA VAL A 191 10.91 -7.05 -7.26
C VAL A 191 10.43 -5.94 -8.20
N GLY A 192 9.29 -5.31 -7.89
CA GLY A 192 8.75 -4.22 -8.70
C GLY A 192 9.69 -3.03 -8.82
N LYS A 193 10.29 -2.57 -7.71
CA LYS A 193 11.27 -1.48 -7.72
C LYS A 193 12.53 -1.83 -8.51
N VAL A 194 13.05 -3.06 -8.36
CA VAL A 194 14.25 -3.52 -9.11
C VAL A 194 13.96 -3.57 -10.61
N VAL A 195 12.78 -4.08 -11.02
CA VAL A 195 12.41 -4.11 -12.45
C VAL A 195 12.30 -2.71 -13.03
N VAL A 196 11.66 -1.76 -12.31
CA VAL A 196 11.58 -0.35 -12.72
C VAL A 196 12.99 0.25 -12.85
N LEU A 197 13.83 0.09 -11.83
CA LEU A 197 15.16 0.65 -11.82
C LEU A 197 16.08 0.01 -12.86
N SER A 198 16.02 -1.32 -13.06
CA SER A 198 16.79 -2.00 -14.08
C SER A 198 16.43 -1.54 -15.49
N ALA A 199 15.14 -1.31 -15.76
CA ALA A 199 14.69 -0.76 -17.04
C ALA A 199 15.15 0.70 -17.24
N LEU A 200 15.12 1.52 -16.20
CA LEU A 200 15.56 2.92 -16.27
C LEU A 200 17.06 3.07 -16.43
N LEU A 201 17.86 2.19 -15.81
CA LEU A 201 19.31 2.21 -15.89
C LEU A 201 19.86 1.52 -17.15
N ASN A 202 19.01 0.76 -17.85
CA ASN A 202 19.37 0.08 -19.10
C ASN A 202 18.36 0.41 -20.22
N PRO A 203 18.23 1.67 -20.64
CA PRO A 203 17.21 2.09 -21.59
C PRO A 203 17.36 1.46 -22.98
N ALA A 204 18.57 1.04 -23.34
CA ALA A 204 18.86 0.33 -24.62
C ALA A 204 18.92 -1.20 -24.47
N GLY A 205 18.60 -1.75 -23.28
CA GLY A 205 18.74 -3.16 -22.96
C GLY A 205 20.09 -3.53 -22.33
N PHE A 206 20.16 -4.71 -21.73
CA PHE A 206 21.37 -5.19 -21.06
C PHE A 206 22.54 -5.32 -22.07
N GLY A 207 23.67 -4.69 -21.74
CA GLY A 207 24.88 -4.74 -22.55
C GLY A 207 25.01 -3.63 -23.60
N ALA A 208 23.97 -2.81 -23.83
CA ALA A 208 24.05 -1.64 -24.69
C ALA A 208 24.34 -0.37 -23.87
N GLN A 209 25.31 0.46 -24.34
CA GLN A 209 25.60 1.73 -23.68
C GLN A 209 24.65 2.82 -24.19
N ALA A 210 23.80 3.31 -23.33
CA ALA A 210 23.00 4.50 -23.57
C ALA A 210 23.15 5.47 -22.39
N PRO A 211 23.12 6.79 -22.62
CA PRO A 211 23.24 7.76 -21.55
C PRO A 211 22.00 7.66 -20.64
N ILE A 212 22.27 7.50 -19.34
CA ILE A 212 21.22 7.46 -18.32
C ILE A 212 20.81 8.90 -18.00
N SER A 213 19.52 9.18 -18.04
CA SER A 213 19.00 10.52 -17.74
C SER A 213 19.22 10.90 -16.27
N LEU A 214 19.45 12.18 -16.00
CA LEU A 214 19.51 12.71 -14.62
C LEU A 214 18.26 12.36 -13.81
N ALA A 215 17.11 12.37 -14.45
CA ALA A 215 15.85 12.02 -13.83
C ALA A 215 15.81 10.55 -13.35
N ALA A 216 16.41 9.62 -14.10
CA ALA A 216 16.53 8.22 -13.67
C ALA A 216 17.41 8.09 -12.41
N TRP A 217 18.51 8.83 -12.34
CA TRP A 217 19.37 8.90 -11.16
C TRP A 217 18.67 9.51 -9.95
N LEU A 218 17.88 10.58 -10.15
CA LEU A 218 17.09 11.20 -9.08
C LEU A 218 16.01 10.24 -8.57
N LEU A 219 15.33 9.54 -9.46
CA LEU A 219 14.32 8.54 -9.06
C LEU A 219 14.97 7.37 -8.31
N LEU A 220 16.13 6.87 -8.78
CA LEU A 220 16.90 5.86 -8.06
C LEU A 220 17.21 6.32 -6.64
N ALA A 221 17.81 7.50 -6.49
CA ALA A 221 18.19 8.05 -5.19
C ALA A 221 16.95 8.17 -4.27
N LEU A 222 15.83 8.66 -4.80
CA LEU A 222 14.61 8.85 -4.05
C LEU A 222 13.94 7.51 -3.65
N LEU A 223 13.99 6.49 -4.52
CA LEU A 223 13.46 5.16 -4.20
C LEU A 223 14.32 4.43 -3.15
N VAL A 224 15.64 4.55 -3.23
CA VAL A 224 16.55 3.92 -2.26
C VAL A 224 16.45 4.62 -0.91
N THR A 225 16.58 5.94 -0.88
CA THR A 225 16.46 6.72 0.37
C THR A 225 15.06 6.59 0.97
N GLY A 226 14.02 6.68 0.15
CA GLY A 226 12.63 6.49 0.59
C GLY A 226 12.37 5.09 1.14
N GLY A 227 12.94 4.06 0.54
CA GLY A 227 12.87 2.68 1.06
C GLY A 227 13.54 2.54 2.42
N LEU A 228 14.76 3.09 2.57
CA LEU A 228 15.49 3.09 3.85
C LEU A 228 14.70 3.82 4.94
N LEU A 229 14.22 5.02 4.65
CA LEU A 229 13.47 5.83 5.59
C LEU A 229 12.13 5.17 5.98
N THR A 230 11.45 4.55 5.02
CA THR A 230 10.24 3.74 5.30
C THR A 230 10.56 2.55 6.20
N THR A 231 11.69 1.86 5.98
CA THR A 231 12.14 0.76 6.84
C THR A 231 12.35 1.23 8.28
N ILE A 232 13.05 2.36 8.47
CA ILE A 232 13.29 2.93 9.81
C ILE A 232 11.95 3.30 10.50
N ALA A 233 11.05 3.96 9.77
CA ALA A 233 9.76 4.36 10.33
C ALA A 233 8.89 3.15 10.71
N MET A 234 8.83 2.13 9.84
CA MET A 234 8.09 0.89 10.10
C MET A 234 8.70 0.10 11.27
N SER A 235 10.02 -0.01 11.34
CA SER A 235 10.70 -0.67 12.47
C SER A 235 10.39 0.02 13.80
N ARG A 236 10.45 1.36 13.84
CA ARG A 236 10.06 2.13 15.02
C ARG A 236 8.60 1.90 15.42
N ALA A 237 7.69 1.84 14.45
CA ALA A 237 6.29 1.56 14.70
C ALA A 237 6.07 0.13 15.18
N GLY A 238 6.75 -0.86 14.59
CA GLY A 238 6.71 -2.26 15.00
C GLY A 238 7.17 -2.45 16.44
N VAL A 239 8.30 -1.84 16.82
CA VAL A 239 8.78 -1.89 18.20
C VAL A 239 7.74 -1.31 19.17
N ARG A 240 7.16 -0.16 18.88
CA ARG A 240 6.13 0.44 19.72
C ARG A 240 4.84 -0.37 19.82
N CYS A 241 4.45 -1.04 18.72
CA CYS A 241 3.19 -1.79 18.70
C CYS A 241 3.31 -3.17 19.33
N PHE A 242 4.45 -3.84 19.19
CA PHE A 242 4.58 -5.26 19.51
C PHE A 242 5.58 -5.54 20.65
N TRP A 243 6.57 -4.64 20.91
CA TRP A 243 7.61 -4.88 21.92
C TRP A 243 7.54 -3.97 23.15
N ALA A 244 6.89 -2.81 23.04
CA ALA A 244 7.03 -1.79 24.10
C ALA A 244 6.21 -2.00 25.37
N PRO A 245 5.09 -2.73 25.48
CA PRO A 245 4.36 -2.80 26.74
C PRO A 245 4.26 -4.18 27.34
N GLN A 246 4.79 -4.27 28.54
CA GLN A 246 4.46 -5.28 29.52
C GLN A 246 3.03 -5.02 30.02
N GLY A 247 2.18 -6.02 29.95
CA GLY A 247 0.85 -5.95 30.58
C GLY A 247 -0.38 -5.78 29.66
N ARG A 248 -0.22 -5.67 28.34
CA ARG A 248 -1.39 -5.54 27.43
C ARG A 248 -2.21 -6.83 27.37
N PRO A 249 -3.54 -6.72 27.49
CA PRO A 249 -4.43 -7.85 27.26
C PRO A 249 -4.26 -8.34 25.81
N VAL A 250 -4.29 -9.65 25.63
CA VAL A 250 -4.18 -10.28 24.33
C VAL A 250 -5.44 -9.95 23.53
N PRO A 251 -5.33 -9.35 22.33
CA PRO A 251 -6.49 -9.07 21.51
C PRO A 251 -7.24 -10.38 21.17
N ARG A 252 -8.53 -10.42 21.41
CA ARG A 252 -9.39 -11.54 21.01
C ARG A 252 -9.70 -11.38 19.53
N LEU A 253 -8.89 -11.99 18.68
CA LEU A 253 -9.10 -11.97 17.23
C LEU A 253 -10.19 -12.97 16.83
N ARG A 254 -11.17 -12.51 16.06
CA ARG A 254 -12.16 -13.39 15.40
C ARG A 254 -11.59 -13.84 14.06
N ILE A 255 -11.81 -15.11 13.70
CA ILE A 255 -11.32 -15.69 12.43
C ILE A 255 -11.82 -14.88 11.22
N ILE A 256 -13.05 -14.37 11.27
CA ILE A 256 -13.64 -13.53 10.20
C ILE A 256 -12.85 -12.24 9.97
N GLU A 257 -12.20 -11.70 11.00
CA GLU A 257 -11.43 -10.45 10.92
C GLU A 257 -9.98 -10.69 10.43
N THR A 258 -9.41 -11.85 10.75
CA THR A 258 -8.06 -12.23 10.32
C THR A 258 -7.99 -12.80 8.91
N LEU A 259 -9.09 -13.40 8.43
CA LEU A 259 -9.17 -14.06 7.13
C LEU A 259 -8.85 -13.11 5.97
N PRO A 260 -9.42 -11.88 5.87
CA PRO A 260 -9.09 -10.97 4.76
C PRO A 260 -7.62 -10.53 4.78
N ILE A 261 -7.01 -10.33 5.97
CA ILE A 261 -5.58 -10.03 6.09
C ILE A 261 -4.77 -11.22 5.60
N GLY A 262 -5.08 -12.43 6.09
CA GLY A 262 -4.41 -13.65 5.66
C GLY A 262 -4.49 -13.88 4.15
N LEU A 263 -5.64 -13.61 3.54
CA LEU A 263 -5.82 -13.70 2.08
C LEU A 263 -4.93 -12.70 1.34
N LEU A 264 -4.87 -11.44 1.79
CA LEU A 264 -4.02 -10.43 1.16
C LEU A 264 -2.53 -10.79 1.28
N LEU A 265 -2.10 -11.30 2.44
CA LEU A 265 -0.73 -11.77 2.63
C LEU A 265 -0.40 -12.98 1.74
N LEU A 266 -1.34 -13.91 1.61
CA LEU A 266 -1.21 -15.05 0.70
C LEU A 266 -1.08 -14.59 -0.75
N LEU A 267 -1.87 -13.59 -1.18
CA LEU A 267 -1.77 -13.01 -2.51
C LEU A 267 -0.43 -12.30 -2.73
N ILE A 268 0.12 -11.61 -1.72
CA ILE A 268 1.47 -11.04 -1.79
C ILE A 268 2.51 -12.15 -1.96
N GLY A 269 2.40 -13.24 -1.21
CA GLY A 269 3.28 -14.41 -1.33
C GLY A 269 3.18 -15.07 -2.70
N LEU A 270 1.96 -15.24 -3.22
CA LEU A 270 1.72 -15.79 -4.55
C LEU A 270 2.30 -14.88 -5.65
N LEU A 271 2.18 -13.56 -5.49
CA LEU A 271 2.76 -12.60 -6.41
C LEU A 271 4.29 -12.71 -6.48
N VAL A 272 4.96 -12.99 -5.35
CA VAL A 272 6.40 -13.27 -5.30
C VAL A 272 6.72 -14.62 -5.94
N TRP A 273 5.95 -15.66 -5.61
CA TRP A 273 6.17 -17.00 -6.13
C TRP A 273 6.03 -17.07 -7.65
N GLN A 274 5.03 -16.38 -8.21
CA GLN A 274 4.78 -16.34 -9.65
C GLN A 274 5.26 -15.04 -10.29
N ALA A 275 6.29 -14.40 -9.74
CA ALA A 275 6.79 -13.10 -10.20
C ALA A 275 7.08 -13.07 -11.71
N ASP A 276 7.70 -14.12 -12.25
CA ASP A 276 8.02 -14.21 -13.69
C ASP A 276 6.76 -14.22 -14.58
N ALA A 277 5.75 -15.03 -14.25
CA ALA A 277 4.51 -15.09 -15.03
C ALA A 277 3.75 -13.76 -14.99
N VAL A 278 3.67 -13.15 -13.79
CA VAL A 278 2.99 -11.86 -13.61
C VAL A 278 3.76 -10.73 -14.29
N LEU A 279 5.09 -10.72 -14.24
CA LEU A 279 5.92 -9.73 -14.95
C LEU A 279 5.79 -9.87 -16.46
N ARG A 280 5.74 -11.07 -17.01
CA ARG A 280 5.46 -11.26 -18.44
C ARG A 280 4.11 -10.69 -18.84
N TYR A 281 3.07 -10.95 -18.04
CA TYR A 281 1.73 -10.39 -18.25
C TYR A 281 1.74 -8.86 -18.15
N ALA A 282 2.37 -8.30 -17.11
CA ALA A 282 2.49 -6.86 -16.91
C ALA A 282 3.25 -6.18 -18.06
N ASN A 283 4.34 -6.80 -18.55
CA ASN A 283 5.09 -6.29 -19.69
C ASN A 283 4.30 -6.38 -21.00
N ALA A 284 3.52 -7.44 -21.22
CA ALA A 284 2.63 -7.55 -22.38
C ALA A 284 1.54 -6.47 -22.33
N THR A 285 0.92 -6.28 -21.17
CA THR A 285 -0.05 -5.20 -20.94
C THR A 285 0.56 -3.82 -21.18
N ALA A 286 1.77 -3.58 -20.66
CA ALA A 286 2.47 -2.31 -20.88
C ALA A 286 2.74 -2.03 -22.35
N ARG A 287 3.15 -3.03 -23.15
CA ARG A 287 3.32 -2.87 -24.60
C ARG A 287 2.01 -2.50 -25.28
N GLY A 288 0.91 -3.19 -24.97
CA GLY A 288 -0.40 -2.86 -25.52
C GLY A 288 -0.94 -1.49 -25.09
N LEU A 289 -0.52 -0.98 -23.91
CA LEU A 289 -0.85 0.38 -23.49
C LEU A 289 -0.07 1.45 -24.27
N HIS A 290 1.18 1.18 -24.63
CA HIS A 290 2.05 2.09 -25.38
C HIS A 290 1.86 1.98 -26.91
N ASP A 291 1.23 0.92 -27.42
CA ASP A 291 0.82 0.78 -28.83
C ASP A 291 -0.73 0.72 -28.91
N PRO A 292 -1.41 1.84 -28.98
CA PRO A 292 -2.86 1.90 -28.96
C PRO A 292 -3.53 1.55 -30.29
N ARG A 293 -2.79 1.19 -31.34
CA ARG A 293 -3.31 0.97 -32.71
C ARG A 293 -4.38 -0.11 -32.76
N ASP A 294 -4.14 -1.25 -32.10
CA ASP A 294 -5.12 -2.35 -32.05
C ASP A 294 -6.41 -1.93 -31.32
N TYR A 295 -6.28 -1.15 -30.25
CA TYR A 295 -7.41 -0.62 -29.51
C TYR A 295 -8.21 0.38 -30.37
N ILE A 296 -7.53 1.35 -31.00
CA ILE A 296 -8.15 2.33 -31.88
C ILE A 296 -8.86 1.61 -33.04
N GLY A 297 -8.19 0.66 -33.67
CA GLY A 297 -8.77 -0.15 -34.76
C GLY A 297 -10.04 -0.90 -34.33
N SER A 298 -10.04 -1.52 -33.15
CA SER A 298 -11.20 -2.24 -32.63
C SER A 298 -12.38 -1.32 -32.30
N VAL A 299 -12.11 -0.12 -31.75
CA VAL A 299 -13.16 0.88 -31.44
C VAL A 299 -13.73 1.47 -32.71
N MET A 300 -12.89 1.79 -33.69
CA MET A 300 -13.34 2.37 -34.97
C MET A 300 -14.08 1.36 -35.85
N ALA A 301 -13.79 0.06 -35.71
CA ALA A 301 -14.51 -1.01 -36.39
C ALA A 301 -15.82 -1.41 -35.70
N ALA A 302 -16.09 -0.90 -34.49
CA ALA A 302 -17.31 -1.20 -33.76
C ALA A 302 -18.54 -0.64 -34.52
N ARG A 303 -19.50 -1.51 -34.79
CA ARG A 303 -20.77 -1.07 -35.42
C ARG A 303 -21.57 -0.28 -34.38
N PRO A 304 -22.12 0.92 -34.80
CA PRO A 304 -23.00 1.68 -33.90
C PRO A 304 -24.25 0.82 -33.57
N LEU A 305 -24.59 0.78 -32.30
CA LEU A 305 -25.84 0.15 -31.87
C LEU A 305 -27.00 0.91 -32.48
N PRO A 306 -28.07 0.23 -33.01
CA PRO A 306 -29.26 0.91 -33.49
C PRO A 306 -29.84 1.74 -32.35
N SER A 307 -30.16 3.01 -32.66
CA SER A 307 -30.73 3.91 -31.65
C SER A 307 -32.09 3.35 -31.18
N PRO A 308 -32.40 3.36 -29.88
CA PRO A 308 -33.67 2.83 -29.37
C PRO A 308 -34.91 3.56 -29.89
N HIS A 309 -34.72 4.71 -30.59
CA HIS A 309 -35.82 5.51 -31.16
C HIS A 309 -36.24 5.11 -32.58
N THR A 310 -35.53 4.18 -33.27
CA THR A 310 -35.91 3.80 -34.66
C THR A 310 -36.82 2.59 -34.74
N THR A 311 -37.17 1.94 -33.64
CA THR A 311 -38.07 0.78 -33.63
C THR A 311 -39.56 1.14 -33.40
N GLY A 312 -39.92 2.45 -33.30
CA GLY A 312 -41.26 2.89 -32.93
C GLY A 312 -42.13 3.48 -34.08
N GLU A 313 -41.61 3.74 -35.28
CA GLU A 313 -42.39 4.43 -36.31
C GLU A 313 -42.82 3.55 -37.53
N GLY A 314 -42.73 2.25 -37.41
CA GLY A 314 -43.13 1.32 -38.52
C GLY A 314 -44.49 0.66 -38.42
N GLY A 315 -45.40 1.05 -37.50
CA GLY A 315 -46.58 0.28 -37.15
C GLY A 315 -47.93 0.99 -37.10
N LEU A 316 -48.13 2.09 -37.81
CA LEU A 316 -49.48 2.70 -37.91
C LEU A 316 -49.71 3.33 -39.31
N ARG A 317 -49.84 2.47 -40.35
CA ARG A 317 -50.59 2.77 -41.55
C ARG A 317 -51.13 1.44 -42.13
N ARG A 318 -52.29 1.08 -41.65
CA ARG A 318 -53.47 0.61 -42.43
C ARG A 318 -54.62 0.30 -41.49
#